data_2c69363f01457c1dce5d017a9a7edf88
#
_entry.id   2c69363f01457c1dce5d017a9a7edf88
#
_cell.length_a   1.000
_cell.length_b   1.000
_cell.length_c   1.000
_cell.angle_alpha   90.00
_cell.angle_beta   90.00
_cell.angle_gamma   90.00
#
_symmetry.space_group_name_H-M   'P 1'
#
loop_
_entity.id
_entity.type
_entity.pdbx_description
1 polymer ?
#
loop_
_entity_poly.entity_id
_entity_poly.type
_entity_poly.pdbx_seq_one_letter_code
_entity_poly.pdbx_strand_id
1 'polypeptide(L)'
;YKRQIYIAVDTLEFLKKGGRVTAAGAALGSVLNIKPILTIQGGKLDAFAKTRGMKKCKQKMVEALKNDRETRFKDADDKHLLVGAAGSNLTEEEAAEWKQMLVEAFPNSYVYYDPLSFSVGCHIGPKGYGMGISVCSKDYDK
;
A
#
# COMPACT_ATOMS: atom_id res chain seq x y z
N TYR A 1 10.29 11.09 -11.19
CA TYR A 1 9.10 10.30 -10.83
C TYR A 1 8.90 10.36 -9.34
N LYS A 2 7.92 11.15 -8.88
CA LYS A 2 7.49 11.10 -7.49
C LYS A 2 6.45 9.98 -7.37
N ARG A 3 6.73 8.96 -6.59
CA ARG A 3 5.79 7.89 -6.22
C ARG A 3 6.05 7.45 -4.79
N GLN A 4 5.03 6.94 -4.13
CA GLN A 4 5.12 6.30 -2.83
C GLN A 4 4.20 5.08 -2.80
N ILE A 5 4.65 4.01 -2.19
CA ILE A 5 3.89 2.76 -2.07
C ILE A 5 4.03 2.23 -0.65
N TYR A 6 2.89 1.81 -0.09
CA TYR A 6 2.78 1.10 1.18
C TYR A 6 2.08 -0.23 0.98
N ILE A 7 2.52 -1.24 1.70
CA ILE A 7 1.94 -2.59 1.66
C ILE A 7 1.82 -3.14 3.07
N ALA A 8 0.60 -3.48 3.48
CA ALA A 8 0.34 -4.26 4.68
C ALA A 8 0.22 -5.72 4.31
N VAL A 9 0.91 -6.60 5.03
CA VAL A 9 0.87 -8.03 4.81
C VAL A 9 0.37 -8.78 6.05
N ASP A 10 -0.28 -9.91 5.83
CA ASP A 10 -0.76 -10.74 6.92
C ASP A 10 0.39 -11.43 7.66
N THR A 11 1.40 -11.85 6.90
CA THR A 11 2.63 -12.48 7.40
C THR A 11 3.84 -12.07 6.56
N LEU A 12 5.01 -12.03 7.17
CA LEU A 12 6.29 -11.80 6.46
C LEU A 12 6.92 -13.09 5.90
N GLU A 13 6.30 -14.23 6.13
CA GLU A 13 6.89 -15.53 5.78
C GLU A 13 7.26 -15.63 4.30
N PHE A 14 6.34 -15.25 3.41
CA PHE A 14 6.54 -15.30 1.97
C PHE A 14 7.64 -14.34 1.51
N LEU A 15 7.65 -13.12 2.04
CA LEU A 15 8.66 -12.11 1.73
C LEU A 15 10.05 -12.51 2.21
N LYS A 16 10.15 -13.13 3.40
CA LYS A 16 11.42 -13.67 3.93
C LYS A 16 11.95 -14.79 3.04
N LYS A 17 11.12 -15.78 2.71
CA LYS A 17 11.48 -16.88 1.82
C LYS A 17 11.90 -16.38 0.43
N GLY A 18 11.24 -15.37 -0.09
CA GLY A 18 11.54 -14.77 -1.38
C GLY A 18 12.71 -13.79 -1.40
N GLY A 19 13.32 -13.46 -0.25
CA GLY A 19 14.43 -12.51 -0.15
C GLY A 19 14.06 -11.07 -0.58
N ARG A 20 12.77 -10.71 -0.53
CA ARG A 20 12.23 -9.41 -1.00
C ARG A 20 12.05 -8.38 0.10
N VAL A 21 12.49 -8.66 1.31
CA VAL A 21 12.38 -7.77 2.46
C VAL A 21 13.75 -7.48 3.05
N THR A 22 13.96 -6.26 3.55
CA THR A 22 15.18 -5.90 4.27
C THR A 22 15.24 -6.57 5.64
N ALA A 23 16.41 -6.58 6.28
CA ALA A 23 16.57 -7.10 7.65
C ALA A 23 15.65 -6.34 8.64
N ALA A 24 15.52 -5.01 8.50
CA ALA A 24 14.62 -4.20 9.32
C ALA A 24 13.15 -4.57 9.10
N GLY A 25 12.74 -4.73 7.84
CA GLY A 25 11.40 -5.21 7.50
C GLY A 25 11.13 -6.61 8.06
N ALA A 26 12.10 -7.52 7.95
CA ALA A 26 11.98 -8.88 8.47
C ALA A 26 11.82 -8.95 10.00
N ALA A 27 12.35 -7.98 10.73
CA ALA A 27 12.25 -7.90 12.20
C ALA A 27 10.86 -7.50 12.70
N LEU A 28 9.98 -6.93 11.84
CA LEU A 28 8.63 -6.49 12.24
C LEU A 28 7.68 -7.65 12.61
N GLY A 29 7.91 -8.84 12.11
CA GLY A 29 6.90 -9.90 12.03
C GLY A 29 7.01 -11.02 13.08
N SER A 30 7.64 -10.82 14.24
CA SER A 30 7.85 -11.89 15.23
C SER A 30 6.80 -11.99 16.35
N VAL A 31 5.81 -11.11 16.38
CA VAL A 31 4.81 -11.06 17.46
C VAL A 31 3.42 -11.41 16.94
N LEU A 32 2.70 -12.23 17.67
CA LEU A 32 1.34 -12.67 17.37
C LEU A 32 0.40 -11.47 17.16
N ASN A 33 -0.40 -11.52 16.08
CA ASN A 33 -1.36 -10.49 15.69
C ASN A 33 -0.77 -9.09 15.40
N ILE A 34 0.54 -8.99 15.25
CA ILE A 34 1.18 -7.79 14.72
C ILE A 34 1.21 -7.89 13.19
N LYS A 35 0.64 -6.90 12.52
CA LYS A 35 0.64 -6.78 11.07
C LYS A 35 1.65 -5.73 10.65
N PRO A 36 2.65 -6.10 9.84
CA PRO A 36 3.65 -5.16 9.36
C PRO A 36 3.09 -4.33 8.19
N ILE A 37 3.52 -3.07 8.15
CA ILE A 37 3.38 -2.19 7.00
C ILE A 37 4.78 -1.92 6.46
N LEU A 38 4.94 -2.14 5.19
CA LEU A 38 6.19 -2.02 4.46
C LEU A 38 6.09 -0.90 3.43
N THR A 39 7.22 -0.34 3.06
CA THR A 39 7.36 0.63 1.97
C THR A 39 8.42 0.16 0.98
N ILE A 40 8.37 0.63 -0.26
CA ILE A 40 9.37 0.29 -1.26
C ILE A 40 10.60 1.18 -1.07
N GLN A 41 11.77 0.55 -0.89
CA GLN A 41 13.07 1.19 -0.86
C GLN A 41 14.00 0.50 -1.86
N GLY A 42 14.22 1.16 -2.99
CA GLY A 42 14.99 0.57 -4.08
C GLY A 42 14.33 -0.71 -4.61
N GLY A 43 15.04 -1.83 -4.56
CA GLY A 43 14.54 -3.13 -5.03
C GLY A 43 13.91 -4.02 -3.95
N LYS A 44 13.77 -3.57 -2.73
CA LYS A 44 13.24 -4.35 -1.59
C LYS A 44 12.16 -3.59 -0.85
N LEU A 45 11.36 -4.36 -0.09
CA LEU A 45 10.42 -3.84 0.88
C LEU A 45 11.12 -3.61 2.22
N ASP A 46 10.96 -2.43 2.78
CA ASP A 46 11.55 -2.03 4.05
C ASP A 46 10.47 -1.73 5.10
N ALA A 47 10.88 -1.72 6.36
CA ALA A 47 10.00 -1.42 7.48
C ALA A 47 9.43 0.00 7.42
N PHE A 48 8.13 0.14 7.54
CA PHE A 48 7.48 1.44 7.73
C PHE A 48 6.83 1.54 9.11
N ALA A 49 5.94 0.61 9.42
CA ALA A 49 5.21 0.58 10.69
C ALA A 49 4.72 -0.83 11.02
N LYS A 50 4.18 -0.98 12.21
CA LYS A 50 3.46 -2.18 12.65
C LYS A 50 2.23 -1.79 13.44
N THR A 51 1.16 -2.55 13.30
CA THR A 51 -0.08 -2.34 14.06
C THR A 51 -0.67 -3.67 14.50
N ARG A 52 -1.67 -3.61 15.38
CA ARG A 52 -2.48 -4.79 15.72
C ARG A 52 -3.69 -4.87 14.81
N GLY A 53 -3.75 -5.90 13.98
CA GLY A 53 -4.85 -6.18 13.07
C GLY A 53 -4.85 -5.35 11.78
N MET A 54 -5.44 -5.90 10.72
CA MET A 54 -5.42 -5.33 9.37
C MET A 54 -6.21 -4.01 9.27
N LYS A 55 -7.29 -3.86 10.03
CA LYS A 55 -8.07 -2.61 10.04
C LYS A 55 -7.21 -1.40 10.41
N LYS A 56 -6.38 -1.53 11.47
CA LYS A 56 -5.45 -0.47 11.88
C LYS A 56 -4.34 -0.25 10.87
N CYS A 57 -3.87 -1.32 10.18
CA CYS A 57 -2.93 -1.17 9.08
C CYS A 57 -3.49 -0.31 7.97
N LYS A 58 -4.70 -0.61 7.48
CA LYS A 58 -5.37 0.17 6.43
C LYS A 58 -5.48 1.65 6.82
N GLN A 59 -5.94 1.94 8.03
CA GLN A 59 -6.03 3.33 8.54
C GLN A 59 -4.66 4.02 8.57
N LYS A 60 -3.64 3.34 9.12
CA LYS A 60 -2.27 3.87 9.22
C LYS A 60 -1.64 4.15 7.85
N MET A 61 -1.90 3.29 6.88
CA MET A 61 -1.43 3.50 5.51
C MET A 61 -2.10 4.71 4.86
N VAL A 62 -3.42 4.86 5.03
CA VAL A 62 -4.17 6.03 4.53
C VAL A 62 -3.65 7.34 5.15
N GLU A 63 -3.45 7.37 6.48
CA GLU A 63 -2.85 8.52 7.16
C GLU A 63 -1.47 8.86 6.61
N ALA A 64 -0.62 7.85 6.40
CA ALA A 64 0.72 8.03 5.84
C ALA A 64 0.68 8.63 4.43
N LEU A 65 -0.23 8.11 3.57
CA LEU A 65 -0.35 8.62 2.21
C LEU A 65 -0.93 10.03 2.15
N LYS A 66 -1.86 10.39 3.05
CA LYS A 66 -2.33 11.77 3.21
C LYS A 66 -1.20 12.71 3.59
N ASN A 67 -0.37 12.31 4.56
CA ASN A 67 0.82 13.09 4.93
C ASN A 67 1.81 13.23 3.75
N ASP A 68 2.02 12.17 2.97
CA ASP A 68 2.84 12.27 1.76
C ASP A 68 2.23 13.24 0.75
N ARG A 69 0.89 13.23 0.56
CA ARG A 69 0.19 14.18 -0.31
C ARG A 69 0.45 15.62 0.12
N GLU A 70 0.37 15.92 1.40
CA GLU A 70 0.55 17.26 1.97
C GLU A 70 2.03 17.72 1.98
N THR A 71 2.98 16.80 1.97
CA THR A 71 4.41 17.09 2.08
C THR A 71 5.14 16.89 0.76
N ARG A 72 5.25 15.66 0.30
CA ARG A 72 6.05 15.26 -0.87
C ARG A 72 5.36 15.57 -2.20
N PHE A 73 4.03 15.54 -2.22
CA PHE A 73 3.21 15.75 -3.41
C PHE A 73 2.41 17.06 -3.37
N LYS A 74 2.73 17.97 -2.43
CA LYS A 74 1.99 19.22 -2.20
C LYS A 74 1.84 20.10 -3.44
N ASP A 75 2.85 20.08 -4.32
CA ASP A 75 2.89 20.92 -5.52
C ASP A 75 2.23 20.25 -6.75
N ALA A 76 1.74 19.02 -6.61
CA ALA A 76 1.07 18.31 -7.69
C ALA A 76 -0.43 18.68 -7.72
N ASP A 77 -0.97 18.92 -8.92
CA ASP A 77 -2.41 19.07 -9.11
C ASP A 77 -3.11 17.74 -8.87
N ASP A 78 -4.24 17.73 -8.17
CA ASP A 78 -4.98 16.51 -7.86
C ASP A 78 -5.41 15.72 -9.10
N LYS A 79 -5.72 16.40 -10.21
CA LYS A 79 -6.02 15.75 -11.50
C LYS A 79 -4.84 14.99 -12.13
N HIS A 80 -3.61 15.30 -11.70
CA HIS A 80 -2.40 14.59 -12.10
C HIS A 80 -1.98 13.54 -11.09
N LEU A 81 -2.74 13.33 -10.01
CA LEU A 81 -2.47 12.33 -9.00
C LEU A 81 -3.26 11.05 -9.26
N LEU A 82 -2.54 9.96 -9.42
CA LEU A 82 -3.07 8.61 -9.42
C LEU A 82 -2.94 8.01 -8.04
N VAL A 83 -4.04 7.61 -7.44
CA VAL A 83 -4.07 6.87 -6.18
C VAL A 83 -4.54 5.45 -6.49
N GLY A 84 -3.65 4.50 -6.29
CA GLY A 84 -3.93 3.09 -6.53
C GLY A 84 -4.19 2.33 -5.24
N ALA A 85 -5.26 1.56 -5.20
CA ALA A 85 -5.48 0.46 -4.27
C ALA A 85 -5.09 -0.84 -4.94
N ALA A 86 -4.52 -1.77 -4.18
CA ALA A 86 -4.19 -3.10 -4.68
C ALA A 86 -4.42 -4.15 -3.60
N GLY A 87 -4.59 -5.40 -4.01
CA GLY A 87 -4.79 -6.50 -3.08
C GLY A 87 -4.26 -7.83 -3.58
N SER A 88 -3.86 -8.69 -2.65
CA SER A 88 -3.44 -10.06 -2.91
C SER A 88 -4.49 -11.02 -2.35
N ASN A 89 -5.18 -11.74 -3.24
CA ASN A 89 -6.22 -12.70 -2.89
C ASN A 89 -7.29 -12.12 -1.95
N LEU A 90 -7.81 -10.93 -2.29
CA LEU A 90 -8.95 -10.31 -1.64
C LEU A 90 -10.25 -10.79 -2.31
N THR A 91 -11.35 -10.83 -1.54
CA THR A 91 -12.69 -10.97 -2.11
C THR A 91 -13.09 -9.68 -2.82
N GLU A 92 -14.14 -9.72 -3.63
CA GLU A 92 -14.68 -8.54 -4.32
C GLU A 92 -15.12 -7.47 -3.30
N GLU A 93 -15.74 -7.88 -2.19
CA GLU A 93 -16.17 -6.99 -1.12
C GLU A 93 -14.97 -6.34 -0.42
N GLU A 94 -13.93 -7.10 -0.09
CA GLU A 94 -12.70 -6.58 0.53
C GLU A 94 -11.98 -5.58 -0.40
N ALA A 95 -11.94 -5.88 -1.70
CA ALA A 95 -11.34 -5.01 -2.70
C ALA A 95 -12.14 -3.70 -2.86
N ALA A 96 -13.48 -3.81 -2.91
CA ALA A 96 -14.38 -2.66 -3.00
C ALA A 96 -14.28 -1.77 -1.74
N GLU A 97 -14.31 -2.36 -0.54
CA GLU A 97 -14.13 -1.63 0.71
C GLU A 97 -12.77 -0.91 0.74
N TRP A 98 -11.71 -1.59 0.33
CA TRP A 98 -10.37 -1.00 0.31
C TRP A 98 -10.27 0.17 -0.66
N LYS A 99 -10.79 0.03 -1.88
CA LYS A 99 -10.90 1.13 -2.85
C LYS A 99 -11.71 2.29 -2.29
N GLN A 100 -12.86 2.02 -1.67
CA GLN A 100 -13.75 3.04 -1.13
C GLN A 100 -13.07 3.89 -0.05
N MET A 101 -12.29 3.28 0.83
CA MET A 101 -11.48 4.02 1.83
C MET A 101 -10.53 5.03 1.18
N LEU A 102 -9.96 4.70 0.01
CA LEU A 102 -9.08 5.62 -0.72
C LEU A 102 -9.87 6.69 -1.47
N VAL A 103 -11.03 6.38 -2.03
CA VAL A 103 -11.93 7.37 -2.65
C VAL A 103 -12.33 8.44 -1.63
N GLU A 104 -12.70 8.03 -0.42
CA GLU A 104 -13.05 8.96 0.67
C GLU A 104 -11.84 9.78 1.15
N ALA A 105 -10.66 9.19 1.16
CA ALA A 105 -9.43 9.84 1.61
C ALA A 105 -8.88 10.85 0.59
N PHE A 106 -9.09 10.61 -0.71
CA PHE A 106 -8.58 11.39 -1.83
C PHE A 106 -9.69 11.77 -2.82
N PRO A 107 -10.67 12.58 -2.39
CA PRO A 107 -11.89 12.84 -3.18
C PRO A 107 -11.64 13.61 -4.48
N ASN A 108 -10.50 14.26 -4.62
CA ASN A 108 -10.14 15.06 -5.78
C ASN A 108 -9.16 14.38 -6.75
N SER A 109 -8.66 13.18 -6.40
CA SER A 109 -7.72 12.42 -7.22
C SER A 109 -8.43 11.28 -7.94
N TYR A 110 -7.83 10.77 -9.01
CA TYR A 110 -8.29 9.54 -9.65
C TYR A 110 -7.89 8.34 -8.80
N VAL A 111 -8.89 7.58 -8.32
CA VAL A 111 -8.66 6.38 -7.50
C VAL A 111 -9.09 5.13 -8.24
N TYR A 112 -8.19 4.16 -8.34
CA TYR A 112 -8.46 2.87 -8.98
C TYR A 112 -8.05 1.70 -8.08
N TYR A 113 -8.52 0.51 -8.42
CA TYR A 113 -8.11 -0.75 -7.82
C TYR A 113 -7.66 -1.71 -8.90
N ASP A 114 -6.49 -2.34 -8.68
CA ASP A 114 -6.03 -3.47 -9.46
C ASP A 114 -5.57 -4.61 -8.53
N PRO A 115 -5.95 -5.86 -8.82
CA PRO A 115 -5.39 -6.99 -8.10
C PRO A 115 -3.89 -7.07 -8.35
N LEU A 116 -3.12 -7.40 -7.31
CA LEU A 116 -1.70 -7.67 -7.48
C LEU A 116 -1.50 -8.88 -8.40
N SER A 117 -0.55 -8.79 -9.31
CA SER A 117 -0.21 -9.89 -10.19
C SER A 117 0.16 -11.14 -9.39
N PHE A 118 -0.03 -12.31 -9.96
CA PHE A 118 0.27 -13.58 -9.31
C PHE A 118 1.73 -13.65 -8.81
N SER A 119 2.68 -13.14 -9.60
CA SER A 119 4.08 -13.09 -9.22
C SER A 119 4.34 -12.27 -7.95
N VAL A 120 3.66 -11.13 -7.81
CA VAL A 120 3.73 -10.30 -6.59
C VAL A 120 3.02 -10.99 -5.43
N GLY A 121 1.84 -11.57 -5.69
CA GLY A 121 1.07 -12.31 -4.71
C GLY A 121 1.84 -13.47 -4.07
N CYS A 122 2.65 -14.20 -4.85
CA CYS A 122 3.52 -15.26 -4.33
C CYS A 122 4.54 -14.77 -3.29
N HIS A 123 4.97 -13.51 -3.37
CA HIS A 123 5.90 -12.94 -2.40
C HIS A 123 5.20 -12.28 -1.21
N ILE A 124 4.02 -11.73 -1.42
CA ILE A 124 3.26 -11.01 -0.37
C ILE A 124 2.40 -11.96 0.45
N GLY A 125 1.94 -13.04 -0.18
CA GLY A 125 0.96 -13.96 0.40
C GLY A 125 -0.48 -13.43 0.30
N PRO A 126 -1.47 -14.20 0.78
CA PRO A 126 -2.87 -13.81 0.76
C PRO A 126 -3.15 -12.68 1.75
N LYS A 127 -4.26 -11.97 1.52
CA LYS A 127 -4.73 -10.88 2.38
C LYS A 127 -3.71 -9.74 2.54
N GLY A 128 -2.89 -9.52 1.52
CA GLY A 128 -2.05 -8.33 1.42
C GLY A 128 -2.85 -7.14 0.87
N TYR A 129 -2.65 -5.95 1.44
CA TYR A 129 -3.27 -4.70 1.02
C TYR A 129 -2.19 -3.70 0.62
N GLY A 130 -2.21 -3.30 -0.64
CA GLY A 130 -1.30 -2.29 -1.17
C GLY A 130 -2.02 -0.99 -1.47
N MET A 131 -1.28 0.10 -1.40
CA MET A 131 -1.71 1.41 -1.89
C MET A 131 -0.51 2.23 -2.35
N GLY A 132 -0.78 3.15 -3.24
CA GLY A 132 0.26 4.05 -3.71
C GLY A 132 -0.28 5.35 -4.29
N ILE A 133 0.59 6.32 -4.38
CA ILE A 133 0.36 7.59 -5.06
C ILE A 133 1.48 7.84 -6.06
N SER A 134 1.12 8.33 -7.23
CA SER A 134 2.08 8.74 -8.25
C SER A 134 1.62 9.98 -8.99
N VAL A 135 2.57 10.78 -9.46
CA VAL A 135 2.28 11.91 -10.37
C VAL A 135 2.29 11.40 -11.80
N CYS A 136 1.27 11.73 -12.54
CA CYS A 136 1.15 11.46 -13.97
C CYS A 136 1.26 12.74 -14.79
N SER A 137 1.67 12.62 -16.05
CA SER A 137 1.71 13.74 -17.01
C SER A 137 0.39 13.96 -17.76
N LYS A 138 -0.60 13.08 -17.56
CA LYS A 138 -1.92 13.16 -18.19
C LYS A 138 -2.96 13.50 -17.16
N ASP A 139 -3.97 14.27 -17.58
CA ASP A 139 -5.18 14.47 -16.79
C ASP A 139 -5.96 13.14 -16.73
N TYR A 140 -6.46 12.79 -15.55
CA TYR A 140 -7.39 11.70 -15.38
C TYR A 140 -8.73 12.28 -14.99
N ASP A 141 -9.71 12.08 -15.85
CA ASP A 141 -11.11 12.37 -15.53
C ASP A 141 -11.63 11.30 -14.54
N LYS A 142 -12.46 11.75 -13.61
CA LYS A 142 -13.06 10.88 -12.58
C LYS A 142 -14.11 9.96 -13.17
#